data_bb65d29747731d15c1e925d98193df12
#
_entry.id   bb65d29747731d15c1e925d98193df12
#
_cell.length_a   1.000
_cell.length_b   1.000
_cell.length_c   1.000
_cell.angle_alpha   90.00
_cell.angle_beta   90.00
_cell.angle_gamma   90.00
#
_symmetry.space_group_name_H-M   'P 1'
#
loop_
_entity.id
_entity.type
_entity.pdbx_description
1 polymer ?
#
loop_
_entity_poly.entity_id
_entity_poly.type
_entity_poly.pdbx_seq_one_letter_code
_entity_poly.pdbx_strand_id
1 'polypeptide(L)'
;MKHIGRLAGVTLFMTLFLPLLMQAARVGEAAPDFTATGSDGRVYHLTDLKGKYVVLEWHNQGCPYTQKHYESGNMQRLQKEWTGRGVEWFTVISSAPGTQGYVDASAENSYLAKMHAVPTAALLDPSGELGHLYGAKTTPHMFVIDPQGMLIYDGAVDDRPTTDLSDVNGAINYVSLALNEAMTGKPVASPTTRPYGCSVKYAH
;
A
#
# COMPACT_ATOMS: atom_id res chain seq x y z
N MET A 1 -43.77 -15.26 63.24
CA MET A 1 -43.72 -15.19 61.75
C MET A 1 -42.59 -14.21 61.36
N LYS A 2 -41.45 -14.74 60.86
CA LYS A 2 -40.27 -13.91 60.45
C LYS A 2 -40.21 -13.88 58.96
N HIS A 3 -40.38 -12.70 58.31
CA HIS A 3 -40.18 -12.47 56.90
C HIS A 3 -38.68 -12.28 56.61
N ILE A 4 -38.13 -13.21 55.84
CA ILE A 4 -36.75 -13.09 55.32
C ILE A 4 -36.84 -12.43 53.95
N GLY A 5 -36.45 -11.16 53.90
CA GLY A 5 -36.33 -10.44 52.63
C GLY A 5 -35.09 -10.93 51.84
N ARG A 6 -35.30 -11.43 50.61
CA ARG A 6 -34.23 -11.75 49.68
C ARG A 6 -33.76 -10.46 48.98
N LEU A 7 -32.54 -10.03 49.26
CA LEU A 7 -31.86 -9.02 48.46
C LEU A 7 -31.39 -9.68 47.14
N ALA A 8 -31.94 -9.24 46.03
CA ALA A 8 -31.42 -9.58 44.71
C ALA A 8 -30.23 -8.67 44.39
N GLY A 9 -29.04 -9.24 44.38
CA GLY A 9 -27.83 -8.54 43.97
C GLY A 9 -27.83 -8.39 42.43
N VAL A 10 -27.87 -7.14 41.95
CA VAL A 10 -27.68 -6.81 40.54
C VAL A 10 -26.19 -6.74 40.28
N THR A 11 -25.66 -7.78 39.64
CA THR A 11 -24.23 -7.77 39.17
C THR A 11 -24.14 -6.95 37.89
N LEU A 12 -23.61 -5.73 38.00
CA LEU A 12 -23.34 -4.85 36.86
C LEU A 12 -22.11 -5.39 36.10
N PHE A 13 -22.33 -6.00 34.96
CA PHE A 13 -21.24 -6.36 34.02
C PHE A 13 -20.75 -5.10 33.33
N MET A 14 -19.64 -4.56 33.80
CA MET A 14 -18.93 -3.44 33.16
C MET A 14 -18.12 -4.03 31.99
N THR A 15 -18.66 -3.95 30.77
CA THR A 15 -17.92 -4.29 29.54
C THR A 15 -16.79 -3.28 29.34
N LEU A 16 -15.57 -3.73 29.56
CA LEU A 16 -14.36 -2.96 29.28
C LEU A 16 -14.19 -2.85 27.75
N PHE A 17 -14.58 -1.71 27.16
CA PHE A 17 -14.27 -1.37 25.77
C PHE A 17 -12.78 -1.01 25.72
N LEU A 18 -11.90 -1.98 25.40
CA LEU A 18 -10.54 -1.62 25.01
C LEU A 18 -10.58 -0.95 23.62
N PRO A 19 -10.04 0.26 23.47
CA PRO A 19 -9.87 0.85 22.15
C PRO A 19 -8.92 -0.06 21.35
N LEU A 20 -9.40 -0.54 20.20
CA LEU A 20 -8.56 -1.24 19.23
C LEU A 20 -7.58 -0.21 18.68
N LEU A 21 -6.34 -0.20 19.18
CA LEU A 21 -5.27 0.60 18.61
C LEU A 21 -5.09 0.09 17.17
N MET A 22 -5.44 0.90 16.18
CA MET A 22 -5.12 0.62 14.78
C MET A 22 -3.60 0.60 14.65
N GLN A 23 -3.06 -0.59 14.57
CA GLN A 23 -1.63 -0.81 14.37
C GLN A 23 -1.35 -0.76 12.88
N ALA A 24 -0.32 -0.01 12.48
CA ALA A 24 0.12 0.03 11.09
C ALA A 24 0.46 -1.40 10.60
N ALA A 25 0.27 -1.61 9.29
CA ALA A 25 0.55 -2.88 8.63
C ALA A 25 1.94 -3.44 9.00
N ARG A 26 2.02 -4.75 9.22
CA ARG A 26 3.26 -5.45 9.55
C ARG A 26 3.44 -6.67 8.68
N VAL A 27 4.66 -6.87 8.20
CA VAL A 27 5.03 -8.08 7.47
C VAL A 27 4.83 -9.31 8.36
N GLY A 28 4.24 -10.36 7.80
CA GLY A 28 3.88 -11.60 8.47
C GLY A 28 2.53 -11.57 9.19
N GLU A 29 1.81 -10.44 9.15
CA GLU A 29 0.45 -10.29 9.68
C GLU A 29 -0.55 -10.11 8.53
N ALA A 30 -1.85 -10.25 8.83
CA ALA A 30 -2.89 -9.93 7.87
C ALA A 30 -2.78 -8.45 7.46
N ALA A 31 -2.75 -8.19 6.15
CA ALA A 31 -2.77 -6.83 5.64
C ALA A 31 -4.06 -6.14 6.08
N PRO A 32 -4.00 -4.90 6.57
CA PRO A 32 -5.19 -4.15 6.92
C PRO A 32 -6.14 -4.03 5.73
N ASP A 33 -7.42 -4.32 5.95
CA ASP A 33 -8.42 -4.16 4.90
C ASP A 33 -8.63 -2.68 4.58
N PHE A 34 -8.91 -2.39 3.31
CA PHE A 34 -9.19 -1.03 2.87
C PHE A 34 -10.33 -0.98 1.87
N THR A 35 -10.95 0.19 1.82
CA THR A 35 -11.86 0.60 0.75
C THR A 35 -11.35 1.91 0.18
N ALA A 36 -11.07 1.96 -1.12
CA ALA A 36 -10.55 3.15 -1.78
C ALA A 36 -11.18 3.36 -3.16
N THR A 37 -11.33 4.63 -3.54
CA THR A 37 -11.84 4.98 -4.87
C THR A 37 -10.68 5.14 -5.85
N GLY A 38 -10.76 4.44 -6.96
CA GLY A 38 -9.81 4.56 -8.06
C GLY A 38 -10.04 5.83 -8.89
N SER A 39 -8.99 6.28 -9.59
CA SER A 39 -9.09 7.37 -10.56
C SER A 39 -9.99 7.05 -11.75
N ASP A 40 -10.32 5.78 -11.94
CA ASP A 40 -11.31 5.26 -12.90
C ASP A 40 -12.77 5.36 -12.39
N GLY A 41 -12.98 5.86 -11.17
CA GLY A 41 -14.27 5.98 -10.51
C GLY A 41 -14.81 4.71 -9.87
N ARG A 42 -14.08 3.60 -9.92
CA ARG A 42 -14.46 2.35 -9.25
C ARG A 42 -14.05 2.36 -7.79
N VAL A 43 -14.77 1.60 -6.97
CA VAL A 43 -14.40 1.34 -5.58
C VAL A 43 -13.70 -0.01 -5.50
N TYR A 44 -12.59 -0.05 -4.81
CA TYR A 44 -11.77 -1.23 -4.59
C TYR A 44 -11.74 -1.61 -3.12
N HIS A 45 -11.96 -2.88 -2.82
CA HIS A 45 -11.86 -3.46 -1.48
C HIS A 45 -10.77 -4.51 -1.50
N LEU A 46 -9.87 -4.50 -0.52
CA LEU A 46 -8.82 -5.53 -0.44
C LEU A 46 -9.41 -6.93 -0.31
N THR A 47 -10.51 -7.06 0.42
CA THR A 47 -11.23 -8.34 0.62
C THR A 47 -11.71 -8.99 -0.68
N ASP A 48 -11.99 -8.20 -1.73
CA ASP A 48 -12.43 -8.69 -3.04
C ASP A 48 -11.25 -9.24 -3.88
N LEU A 49 -10.02 -8.98 -3.43
CA LEU A 49 -8.78 -9.39 -4.12
C LEU A 49 -8.19 -10.69 -3.55
N LYS A 50 -8.90 -11.37 -2.65
CA LYS A 50 -8.48 -12.68 -2.11
C LYS A 50 -8.25 -13.66 -3.24
N GLY A 51 -7.19 -14.46 -3.11
CA GLY A 51 -6.74 -15.38 -4.15
C GLY A 51 -5.77 -14.78 -5.16
N LYS A 52 -5.48 -13.47 -5.06
CA LYS A 52 -4.51 -12.77 -5.92
C LYS A 52 -3.39 -12.15 -5.10
N TYR A 53 -2.23 -12.00 -5.71
CA TYR A 53 -1.20 -11.13 -5.18
C TYR A 53 -1.59 -9.68 -5.44
N VAL A 54 -1.32 -8.79 -4.47
CA VAL A 54 -1.60 -7.35 -4.57
C VAL A 54 -0.32 -6.58 -4.29
N VAL A 55 -0.02 -5.62 -5.14
CA VAL A 55 1.04 -4.63 -4.92
C VAL A 55 0.39 -3.27 -4.69
N LEU A 56 0.78 -2.60 -3.59
CA LEU A 56 0.48 -1.19 -3.36
C LEU A 56 1.76 -0.39 -3.53
N GLU A 57 1.74 0.56 -4.45
CA GLU A 57 2.83 1.48 -4.75
C GLU A 57 2.45 2.89 -4.31
N TRP A 58 3.01 3.40 -3.19
CA TRP A 58 2.83 4.82 -2.87
C TRP A 58 3.55 5.68 -3.88
N HIS A 59 2.78 6.55 -4.51
CA HIS A 59 3.18 7.32 -5.69
C HIS A 59 3.01 8.83 -5.46
N ASN A 60 3.93 9.60 -6.08
CA ASN A 60 3.85 11.06 -6.20
C ASN A 60 4.60 11.46 -7.48
N GLN A 61 3.86 11.90 -8.50
CA GLN A 61 4.43 12.27 -9.80
C GLN A 61 5.49 13.38 -9.74
N GLY A 62 5.47 14.22 -8.71
CA GLY A 62 6.45 15.29 -8.50
C GLY A 62 7.66 14.88 -7.65
N CYS A 63 7.76 13.64 -7.19
CA CYS A 63 8.90 13.15 -6.43
C CYS A 63 10.01 12.68 -7.37
N PRO A 64 11.27 13.21 -7.28
CA PRO A 64 12.36 12.79 -8.15
C PRO A 64 12.68 11.29 -8.09
N TYR A 65 12.49 10.67 -6.92
CA TYR A 65 12.68 9.23 -6.76
C TYR A 65 11.59 8.41 -7.49
N THR A 66 10.35 8.89 -7.50
CA THR A 66 9.28 8.30 -8.31
C THR A 66 9.57 8.52 -9.80
N GLN A 67 9.95 9.75 -10.19
CA GLN A 67 10.31 10.09 -11.58
C GLN A 67 11.40 9.19 -12.12
N LYS A 68 12.44 8.88 -11.33
CA LYS A 68 13.48 7.91 -11.70
C LYS A 68 12.89 6.62 -12.27
N HIS A 69 11.93 6.03 -11.57
CA HIS A 69 11.34 4.76 -11.98
C HIS A 69 10.38 4.88 -13.17
N TYR A 70 9.68 6.00 -13.28
CA TYR A 70 8.76 6.23 -14.40
C TYR A 70 9.46 6.70 -15.66
N GLU A 71 10.42 7.62 -15.56
CA GLU A 71 11.16 8.13 -16.73
C GLU A 71 12.14 7.10 -17.31
N SER A 72 12.68 6.21 -16.49
CA SER A 72 13.49 5.07 -16.95
C SER A 72 12.67 3.93 -17.57
N GLY A 73 11.33 3.96 -17.47
CA GLY A 73 10.46 2.87 -17.89
C GLY A 73 10.45 1.67 -16.93
N ASN A 74 11.12 1.77 -15.78
CA ASN A 74 11.21 0.67 -14.83
C ASN A 74 9.86 0.31 -14.23
N MET A 75 9.08 1.30 -13.79
CA MET A 75 7.79 1.05 -13.14
C MET A 75 6.79 0.46 -14.12
N GLN A 76 6.72 0.99 -15.36
CA GLN A 76 5.85 0.45 -16.41
C GLN A 76 6.18 -0.99 -16.76
N ARG A 77 7.48 -1.34 -16.79
CA ARG A 77 7.91 -2.72 -17.02
C ARG A 77 7.46 -3.63 -15.89
N LEU A 78 7.61 -3.21 -14.64
CA LEU A 78 7.14 -3.97 -13.47
C LEU A 78 5.62 -4.14 -13.49
N GLN A 79 4.88 -3.06 -13.69
CA GLN A 79 3.42 -3.09 -13.76
C GLN A 79 2.96 -4.06 -14.86
N LYS A 80 3.51 -3.94 -16.07
CA LYS A 80 3.16 -4.80 -17.20
C LYS A 80 3.51 -6.27 -16.95
N GLU A 81 4.68 -6.54 -16.40
CA GLU A 81 5.13 -7.89 -16.09
C GLU A 81 4.20 -8.56 -15.09
N TRP A 82 3.94 -7.89 -13.97
CA TRP A 82 3.24 -8.50 -12.86
C TRP A 82 1.73 -8.54 -13.05
N THR A 83 1.12 -7.51 -13.64
CA THR A 83 -0.31 -7.57 -14.00
C THR A 83 -0.56 -8.64 -15.07
N GLY A 84 0.37 -8.82 -16.03
CA GLY A 84 0.33 -9.92 -17.00
C GLY A 84 0.41 -11.32 -16.37
N ARG A 85 0.89 -11.43 -15.13
CA ARG A 85 0.96 -12.66 -14.34
C ARG A 85 -0.17 -12.77 -13.30
N GLY A 86 -1.18 -11.89 -13.37
CA GLY A 86 -2.36 -11.92 -12.51
C GLY A 86 -2.20 -11.22 -11.16
N VAL A 87 -1.14 -10.44 -10.96
CA VAL A 87 -0.99 -9.57 -9.79
C VAL A 87 -1.84 -8.32 -9.98
N GLU A 88 -2.58 -7.91 -8.95
CA GLU A 88 -3.24 -6.60 -8.94
C GLU A 88 -2.24 -5.54 -8.44
N TRP A 89 -1.98 -4.55 -9.27
CA TRP A 89 -1.03 -3.49 -8.98
C TRP A 89 -1.75 -2.16 -8.84
N PHE A 90 -1.71 -1.55 -7.68
CA PHE A 90 -2.32 -0.25 -7.42
C PHE A 90 -1.24 0.80 -7.14
N THR A 91 -1.32 1.95 -7.82
CA THR A 91 -0.65 3.16 -7.38
C THR A 91 -1.53 3.85 -6.34
N VAL A 92 -0.95 4.38 -5.26
CA VAL A 92 -1.69 5.02 -4.16
C VAL A 92 -1.18 6.45 -3.97
N ILE A 93 -2.09 7.42 -4.00
CA ILE A 93 -1.78 8.84 -3.86
C ILE A 93 -2.40 9.37 -2.57
N SER A 94 -1.57 9.52 -1.53
CA SER A 94 -1.98 10.04 -0.21
C SER A 94 -1.53 11.48 0.04
N SER A 95 -1.20 12.24 -1.00
CA SER A 95 -0.91 13.67 -0.85
C SER A 95 -2.18 14.45 -0.56
N ALA A 96 -2.17 15.22 0.51
CA ALA A 96 -3.33 16.03 0.93
C ALA A 96 -3.60 17.19 -0.04
N PRO A 97 -4.85 17.66 -0.17
CA PRO A 97 -5.20 18.82 -0.99
C PRO A 97 -4.33 20.03 -0.66
N GLY A 98 -3.82 20.69 -1.71
CA GLY A 98 -2.93 21.85 -1.58
C GLY A 98 -1.48 21.53 -1.29
N THR A 99 -1.10 20.25 -1.17
CA THR A 99 0.29 19.84 -1.01
C THR A 99 0.90 19.37 -2.33
N GLN A 100 2.23 19.28 -2.37
CA GLN A 100 2.94 18.78 -3.53
C GLN A 100 2.60 17.28 -3.73
N GLY A 101 2.21 16.94 -4.97
CA GLY A 101 1.80 15.58 -5.35
C GLY A 101 0.31 15.29 -5.19
N TYR A 102 -0.49 16.25 -4.69
CA TYR A 102 -1.94 16.13 -4.77
C TYR A 102 -2.40 16.18 -6.24
N VAL A 103 -3.24 15.24 -6.61
CA VAL A 103 -3.88 15.17 -7.94
C VAL A 103 -5.33 14.73 -7.79
N ASP A 104 -6.16 15.19 -8.70
CA ASP A 104 -7.48 14.61 -8.92
C ASP A 104 -7.44 13.42 -9.90
N ALA A 105 -8.56 12.76 -10.09
CA ALA A 105 -8.67 11.60 -10.96
C ALA A 105 -8.27 11.89 -12.42
N SER A 106 -8.64 13.06 -12.94
CA SER A 106 -8.33 13.46 -14.32
C SER A 106 -6.82 13.68 -14.52
N ALA A 107 -6.19 14.37 -13.56
CA ALA A 107 -4.76 14.64 -13.60
C ALA A 107 -3.94 13.34 -13.46
N GLU A 108 -4.34 12.44 -12.57
CA GLU A 108 -3.67 11.14 -12.42
C GLU A 108 -3.83 10.27 -13.67
N ASN A 109 -5.03 10.16 -14.23
CA ASN A 109 -5.25 9.40 -15.47
C ASN A 109 -4.43 9.97 -16.63
N SER A 110 -4.31 11.30 -16.72
CA SER A 110 -3.48 11.96 -17.74
C SER A 110 -2.00 11.66 -17.54
N TYR A 111 -1.53 11.63 -16.30
CA TYR A 111 -0.14 11.27 -15.98
C TYR A 111 0.15 9.82 -16.33
N LEU A 112 -0.70 8.87 -15.90
CA LEU A 112 -0.52 7.45 -16.21
C LEU A 112 -0.49 7.21 -17.73
N ALA A 113 -1.39 7.84 -18.48
CA ALA A 113 -1.43 7.75 -19.93
C ALA A 113 -0.15 8.31 -20.58
N LYS A 114 0.31 9.49 -20.13
CA LYS A 114 1.56 10.12 -20.60
C LYS A 114 2.78 9.25 -20.35
N MET A 115 2.82 8.61 -19.18
CA MET A 115 3.94 7.74 -18.80
C MET A 115 3.81 6.31 -19.34
N HIS A 116 2.73 5.99 -20.06
CA HIS A 116 2.42 4.62 -20.51
C HIS A 116 2.39 3.61 -19.35
N ALA A 117 1.99 4.06 -18.18
CA ALA A 117 1.86 3.24 -17.00
C ALA A 117 0.59 2.37 -17.08
N VAL A 118 0.67 1.17 -16.56
CA VAL A 118 -0.41 0.16 -16.66
C VAL A 118 -0.70 -0.52 -15.32
N PRO A 119 -0.89 0.25 -14.22
CA PRO A 119 -1.40 -0.34 -12.99
C PRO A 119 -2.83 -0.87 -13.21
N THR A 120 -3.32 -1.71 -12.30
CA THR A 120 -4.74 -2.11 -12.26
C THR A 120 -5.62 -0.87 -12.08
N ALA A 121 -5.26 0.00 -11.15
CA ALA A 121 -5.87 1.32 -10.94
C ALA A 121 -4.94 2.23 -10.11
N ALA A 122 -5.23 3.53 -10.10
CA ALA A 122 -4.65 4.47 -9.16
C ALA A 122 -5.69 4.79 -8.08
N LEU A 123 -5.36 4.51 -6.81
CA LEU A 123 -6.22 4.77 -5.66
C LEU A 123 -5.96 6.17 -5.13
N LEU A 124 -7.03 6.96 -5.00
CA LEU A 124 -6.97 8.33 -4.50
C LEU A 124 -7.27 8.33 -2.99
N ASP A 125 -6.29 8.74 -2.19
CA ASP A 125 -6.35 8.78 -0.73
C ASP A 125 -5.98 10.19 -0.20
N PRO A 126 -6.75 11.23 -0.56
CA PRO A 126 -6.43 12.61 -0.18
C PRO A 126 -6.54 12.86 1.33
N SER A 127 -7.24 12.02 2.07
CA SER A 127 -7.29 12.06 3.54
C SER A 127 -6.02 11.49 4.18
N GLY A 128 -5.27 10.63 3.46
CA GLY A 128 -4.14 9.89 3.99
C GLY A 128 -4.53 8.68 4.84
N GLU A 129 -5.81 8.32 4.91
CA GLU A 129 -6.29 7.22 5.75
C GLU A 129 -5.63 5.89 5.37
N LEU A 130 -5.60 5.57 4.06
CA LEU A 130 -4.93 4.38 3.57
C LEU A 130 -3.42 4.43 3.81
N GLY A 131 -2.80 5.60 3.59
CA GLY A 131 -1.39 5.81 3.85
C GLY A 131 -1.00 5.60 5.31
N HIS A 132 -1.78 6.12 6.24
CA HIS A 132 -1.56 5.91 7.67
C HIS A 132 -1.81 4.46 8.08
N LEU A 133 -2.83 3.82 7.52
CA LEU A 133 -3.19 2.43 7.77
C LEU A 133 -2.03 1.47 7.43
N TYR A 134 -1.35 1.71 6.31
CA TYR A 134 -0.19 0.93 5.89
C TYR A 134 1.13 1.47 6.46
N GLY A 135 1.14 2.64 7.08
CA GLY A 135 2.35 3.28 7.58
C GLY A 135 3.29 3.72 6.46
N ALA A 136 2.75 4.12 5.31
CA ALA A 136 3.53 4.59 4.19
C ALA A 136 4.31 5.86 4.55
N LYS A 137 5.60 5.90 4.22
CA LYS A 137 6.53 6.96 4.66
C LYS A 137 7.05 7.80 3.51
N THR A 138 7.31 7.15 2.37
CA THR A 138 7.99 7.77 1.23
C THR A 138 7.24 7.52 -0.07
N THR A 139 7.63 8.22 -1.11
CA THR A 139 7.27 7.93 -2.48
C THR A 139 8.55 7.75 -3.32
N PRO A 140 8.78 6.54 -3.91
CA PRO A 140 7.95 5.35 -3.80
C PRO A 140 8.05 4.63 -2.43
N HIS A 141 7.02 3.87 -2.05
CA HIS A 141 7.00 2.89 -0.97
C HIS A 141 6.14 1.72 -1.41
N MET A 142 6.67 0.51 -1.31
CA MET A 142 6.06 -0.69 -1.89
C MET A 142 5.59 -1.65 -0.80
N PHE A 143 4.41 -2.22 -1.01
CA PHE A 143 3.87 -3.29 -0.18
C PHE A 143 3.40 -4.42 -1.08
N VAL A 144 3.63 -5.67 -0.68
CA VAL A 144 3.13 -6.86 -1.38
C VAL A 144 2.30 -7.70 -0.43
N ILE A 145 1.10 -8.04 -0.87
CA ILE A 145 0.13 -8.85 -0.14
C ILE A 145 -0.06 -10.15 -0.91
N ASP A 146 -0.08 -11.28 -0.22
CA ASP A 146 -0.25 -12.60 -0.82
C ASP A 146 -1.75 -12.96 -1.03
N PRO A 147 -2.05 -14.08 -1.73
CA PRO A 147 -3.42 -14.51 -1.98
C PRO A 147 -4.23 -14.84 -0.72
N GLN A 148 -3.58 -15.06 0.42
CA GLN A 148 -4.21 -15.28 1.72
C GLN A 148 -4.54 -13.97 2.43
N GLY A 149 -4.08 -12.84 1.88
CA GLY A 149 -4.24 -11.51 2.47
C GLY A 149 -3.15 -11.16 3.50
N MET A 150 -2.03 -11.89 3.50
CA MET A 150 -0.91 -11.59 4.39
C MET A 150 0.03 -10.58 3.76
N LEU A 151 0.51 -9.60 4.52
CA LEU A 151 1.55 -8.69 4.07
C LEU A 151 2.89 -9.44 4.07
N ILE A 152 3.49 -9.62 2.91
CA ILE A 152 4.73 -10.38 2.72
C ILE A 152 5.94 -9.52 2.38
N TYR A 153 5.73 -8.26 2.01
CA TYR A 153 6.80 -7.29 1.76
C TYR A 153 6.37 -5.87 2.10
N ASP A 154 7.28 -5.10 2.71
CA ASP A 154 7.17 -3.68 3.03
C ASP A 154 8.54 -3.02 2.81
N GLY A 155 8.67 -2.08 1.85
CA GLY A 155 9.96 -1.44 1.63
C GLY A 155 10.17 -0.69 0.31
N ALA A 156 11.41 -0.69 -0.12
CA ALA A 156 11.89 0.01 -1.31
C ALA A 156 11.49 -0.71 -2.61
N VAL A 157 11.53 0.00 -3.73
CA VAL A 157 11.44 -0.62 -5.07
C VAL A 157 12.68 -1.46 -5.34
N ASP A 158 13.86 -0.88 -5.08
CA ASP A 158 15.17 -1.48 -5.35
C ASP A 158 16.24 -1.07 -4.32
N ASP A 159 17.47 -1.53 -4.52
CA ASP A 159 18.65 -1.28 -3.68
C ASP A 159 19.41 0.01 -4.03
N ARG A 160 18.88 0.89 -4.92
CA ARG A 160 19.53 2.11 -5.41
C ARG A 160 18.79 3.37 -4.95
N PRO A 161 19.05 3.89 -3.73
CA PRO A 161 18.35 5.04 -3.16
C PRO A 161 18.86 6.37 -3.74
N THR A 162 18.84 6.51 -5.06
CA THR A 162 19.28 7.68 -5.83
C THR A 162 18.15 8.16 -6.74
N THR A 163 18.33 9.32 -7.36
CA THR A 163 17.43 9.88 -8.38
C THR A 163 17.98 9.70 -9.80
N ASP A 164 19.13 9.05 -9.96
CA ASP A 164 19.76 8.82 -11.27
C ASP A 164 19.01 7.70 -12.01
N LEU A 165 18.57 8.01 -13.24
CA LEU A 165 17.87 7.07 -14.12
C LEU A 165 18.74 5.84 -14.48
N SER A 166 20.05 6.02 -14.58
CA SER A 166 20.98 4.95 -14.95
C SER A 166 21.11 3.88 -13.87
N ASP A 167 20.87 4.23 -12.62
CA ASP A 167 20.98 3.32 -11.47
C ASP A 167 19.90 2.22 -11.43
N VAL A 168 18.85 2.35 -12.26
CA VAL A 168 17.87 1.28 -12.45
C VAL A 168 18.52 0.06 -13.11
N ASN A 169 19.55 0.27 -13.94
CA ASN A 169 20.25 -0.82 -14.60
C ASN A 169 21.13 -1.57 -13.60
N GLY A 170 20.88 -2.88 -13.47
CA GLY A 170 21.62 -3.72 -12.54
C GLY A 170 21.17 -3.59 -11.07
N ALA A 171 20.15 -2.79 -10.77
CA ALA A 171 19.56 -2.73 -9.44
C ALA A 171 18.88 -4.06 -9.08
N ILE A 172 18.99 -4.43 -7.80
CA ILE A 172 18.21 -5.52 -7.24
C ILE A 172 16.81 -5.00 -6.97
N ASN A 173 15.81 -5.47 -7.74
CA ASN A 173 14.42 -5.08 -7.55
C ASN A 173 13.77 -5.96 -6.48
N TYR A 174 13.51 -5.38 -5.31
CA TYR A 174 12.97 -6.10 -4.16
C TYR A 174 11.53 -6.57 -4.34
N VAL A 175 10.71 -5.80 -5.07
CA VAL A 175 9.31 -6.19 -5.35
C VAL A 175 9.28 -7.44 -6.23
N SER A 176 10.11 -7.45 -7.28
CA SER A 176 10.23 -8.62 -8.17
C SER A 176 10.80 -9.83 -7.44
N LEU A 177 11.77 -9.64 -6.54
CA LEU A 177 12.28 -10.73 -5.72
C LEU A 177 11.17 -11.31 -4.84
N ALA A 178 10.47 -10.47 -4.09
CA ALA A 178 9.40 -10.91 -3.18
C ALA A 178 8.30 -11.67 -3.92
N LEU A 179 7.84 -11.15 -5.06
CA LEU A 179 6.80 -11.81 -5.86
C LEU A 179 7.30 -13.14 -6.46
N ASN A 180 8.53 -13.19 -7.02
CA ASN A 180 9.08 -14.42 -7.58
C ASN A 180 9.27 -15.51 -6.51
N GLU A 181 9.77 -15.15 -5.33
CA GLU A 181 9.95 -16.08 -4.22
C GLU A 181 8.59 -16.61 -3.74
N ALA A 182 7.64 -15.71 -3.45
CA ALA A 182 6.32 -16.10 -2.96
C ALA A 182 5.53 -16.95 -3.99
N MET A 183 5.53 -16.57 -5.27
CA MET A 183 4.85 -17.33 -6.33
C MET A 183 5.46 -18.71 -6.60
N THR A 184 6.72 -18.93 -6.19
CA THR A 184 7.39 -20.23 -6.27
C THR A 184 7.32 -21.01 -4.95
N GLY A 185 6.53 -20.55 -3.98
CA GLY A 185 6.36 -21.21 -2.68
C GLY A 185 7.56 -21.06 -1.75
N LYS A 186 8.45 -20.12 -2.02
CA LYS A 186 9.61 -19.82 -1.15
C LYS A 186 9.25 -18.69 -0.18
N PRO A 187 9.84 -18.66 1.01
CA PRO A 187 9.75 -17.50 1.88
C PRO A 187 10.43 -16.29 1.23
N VAL A 188 9.89 -15.11 1.44
CA VAL A 188 10.51 -13.85 0.98
C VAL A 188 11.80 -13.62 1.78
N ALA A 189 12.95 -13.62 1.11
CA ALA A 189 14.25 -13.53 1.77
C ALA A 189 14.52 -12.15 2.38
N SER A 190 13.97 -11.09 1.77
CA SER A 190 14.07 -9.70 2.25
C SER A 190 12.68 -9.11 2.44
N PRO A 191 11.92 -9.56 3.46
CA PRO A 191 10.51 -9.20 3.61
C PRO A 191 10.30 -7.74 4.04
N THR A 192 11.33 -7.11 4.57
CA THR A 192 11.34 -5.68 4.92
C THR A 192 12.64 -5.05 4.47
N THR A 193 12.55 -3.93 3.76
CA THR A 193 13.70 -3.11 3.37
C THR A 193 13.43 -1.65 3.74
N ARG A 194 14.46 -0.80 3.75
CA ARG A 194 14.29 0.61 4.05
C ARG A 194 13.75 1.34 2.81
N PRO A 195 12.51 1.84 2.82
CA PRO A 195 12.00 2.64 1.72
C PRO A 195 12.75 3.96 1.63
N TYR A 196 12.88 4.50 0.44
CA TYR A 196 13.58 5.76 0.15
C TYR A 196 12.73 6.63 -0.77
N GLY A 197 12.88 7.94 -0.65
CA GLY A 197 12.12 8.88 -1.46
C GLY A 197 11.69 10.13 -0.69
N CYS A 198 10.85 10.94 -1.32
CA CYS A 198 10.22 12.08 -0.67
C CYS A 198 9.21 11.59 0.37
N SER A 199 9.07 12.27 1.48
CA SER A 199 8.02 11.96 2.46
C SER A 199 6.63 12.08 1.82
N VAL A 200 5.71 11.19 2.18
CA VAL A 200 4.29 11.32 1.84
C VAL A 200 3.77 12.63 2.42
N LYS A 201 2.96 13.38 1.66
CA LYS A 201 2.47 14.72 2.03
C LYS A 201 1.09 14.61 2.66
N TYR A 202 1.02 13.99 3.84
CA TYR A 202 -0.22 13.90 4.62
C TYR A 202 -0.74 15.27 5.05
N ALA A 203 -2.04 15.35 5.35
CA ALA A 203 -2.60 16.50 6.05
C ALA A 203 -1.99 16.62 7.46
N HIS A 204 -1.81 17.86 7.91
CA HIS A 204 -1.34 18.19 9.27
C HIS A 204 -2.50 18.29 10.24
#